data_4b99ce42b54420bfdf93d23a09e02f93
#
_entry.id   4b99ce42b54420bfdf93d23a09e02f93
#
_cell.length_a   1.000
_cell.length_b   1.000
_cell.length_c   1.000
_cell.angle_alpha   90.00
_cell.angle_beta   90.00
_cell.angle_gamma   90.00
#
_symmetry.space_group_name_H-M   'P 1'
#
loop_
_entity.id
_entity.type
_entity.pdbx_description
1 polymer ?
#
loop_
_entity_poly.entity_id
_entity_poly.type
_entity_poly.pdbx_seq_one_letter_code
_entity_poly.pdbx_strand_id
1 'polypeptide(L)'
;WTKNTPEVITGWNCEMYDIPYLMGRIDRLMGEKFAKRMSPWGICRRNEITIQGRPNIVYDLAGISVIDYLDLYKKSPATPNQESFRLDHIAMMELGQKKLDHSEYDTFRDFYTKNWQKFVDYNVVDVELVDRLEDKLKLIDLCCTRAYDAKINFSDVAFQVRTWDAIIYNYLKKKNIVIPQKERNSKDDKYAGAYVKDPKPGRYDWVVSFDLNSLYPHLIMQYNISPETLQDKKHPSASVDRMLSQEDTFELYKDCLLYTSPSPRDGTK
;
A
#
# COMPACT_ATOMS: atom_id res chain seq x y z
N TRP A 1 -11.56 -18.90 -20.22
CA TRP A 1 -10.83 -18.86 -18.97
C TRP A 1 -9.97 -20.12 -18.79
N THR A 2 -10.54 -21.28 -18.62
CA THR A 2 -9.81 -22.54 -18.33
C THR A 2 -8.81 -23.02 -19.38
N LYS A 3 -8.88 -22.54 -20.62
CA LYS A 3 -7.91 -22.84 -21.68
C LYS A 3 -6.73 -21.88 -21.67
N ASN A 4 -6.98 -20.64 -21.29
CA ASN A 4 -6.00 -19.54 -21.24
C ASN A 4 -6.15 -18.85 -19.89
N THR A 5 -5.67 -19.51 -18.84
CA THR A 5 -5.73 -18.94 -17.48
C THR A 5 -4.71 -17.80 -17.38
N PRO A 6 -5.13 -16.60 -17.00
CA PRO A 6 -4.21 -15.49 -16.82
C PRO A 6 -3.36 -15.70 -15.57
N GLU A 7 -2.13 -15.22 -15.58
CA GLU A 7 -1.26 -15.18 -14.41
C GLU A 7 -1.56 -13.97 -13.54
N VAL A 8 -1.99 -12.88 -14.17
CA VAL A 8 -2.36 -11.62 -13.50
C VAL A 8 -3.72 -11.17 -14.02
N ILE A 9 -4.57 -10.72 -13.11
CA ILE A 9 -5.85 -10.06 -13.40
C ILE A 9 -5.75 -8.64 -12.89
N THR A 10 -6.16 -7.69 -13.71
CA THR A 10 -6.28 -6.30 -13.32
C THR A 10 -7.62 -5.72 -13.74
N GLY A 11 -7.99 -4.61 -13.14
CA GLY A 11 -9.19 -3.86 -13.45
C GLY A 11 -9.39 -2.75 -12.43
N TRP A 12 -10.38 -1.90 -12.64
CA TRP A 12 -10.69 -0.80 -11.73
C TRP A 12 -11.66 -1.26 -10.64
N ASN A 13 -11.16 -1.45 -9.42
CA ASN A 13 -11.92 -2.00 -8.29
C ASN A 13 -12.34 -3.47 -8.47
N CYS A 14 -11.56 -4.22 -9.26
CA CYS A 14 -11.92 -5.59 -9.64
C CYS A 14 -11.87 -6.58 -8.48
N GLU A 15 -10.99 -6.36 -7.51
CA GLU A 15 -10.86 -7.23 -6.32
C GLU A 15 -12.12 -7.19 -5.45
N MET A 16 -12.74 -5.99 -5.33
CA MET A 16 -13.92 -5.78 -4.49
C MET A 16 -15.25 -5.99 -5.20
N TYR A 17 -15.27 -5.90 -6.53
CA TYR A 17 -16.52 -5.96 -7.29
C TYR A 17 -16.56 -7.11 -8.30
N ASP A 18 -15.69 -7.09 -9.30
CA ASP A 18 -15.80 -8.01 -10.45
C ASP A 18 -15.55 -9.46 -10.05
N ILE A 19 -14.48 -9.72 -9.30
CA ILE A 19 -14.13 -11.08 -8.86
C ILE A 19 -15.19 -11.66 -7.91
N PRO A 20 -15.63 -10.98 -6.85
CA PRO A 20 -16.71 -11.46 -5.99
C PRO A 20 -18.03 -11.69 -6.73
N TYR A 21 -18.37 -10.80 -7.65
CA TYR A 21 -19.57 -10.95 -8.48
C TYR A 21 -19.50 -12.20 -9.36
N LEU A 22 -18.39 -12.38 -10.08
CA LEU A 22 -18.19 -13.55 -10.95
C LEU A 22 -18.23 -14.84 -10.15
N MET A 23 -17.51 -14.90 -9.02
CA MET A 23 -17.50 -16.07 -8.13
C MET A 23 -18.91 -16.41 -7.65
N GLY A 24 -19.65 -15.43 -7.13
CA GLY A 24 -21.01 -15.62 -6.66
C GLY A 24 -21.99 -15.98 -7.79
N ARG A 25 -21.80 -15.43 -8.99
CA ARG A 25 -22.65 -15.71 -10.15
C ARG A 25 -22.43 -17.12 -10.68
N ILE A 26 -21.17 -17.53 -10.83
CA ILE A 26 -20.81 -18.88 -11.28
C ILE A 26 -21.31 -19.92 -10.26
N ASP A 27 -21.07 -19.68 -8.98
CA ASP A 27 -21.53 -20.58 -7.92
C ASP A 27 -23.04 -20.78 -7.96
N ARG A 28 -23.81 -19.71 -8.08
CA ARG A 28 -25.28 -19.77 -8.15
C ARG A 28 -25.81 -20.50 -9.38
N LEU A 29 -25.19 -20.32 -10.54
CA LEU A 29 -25.71 -20.86 -11.81
C LEU A 29 -25.16 -22.25 -12.12
N MET A 30 -23.93 -22.54 -11.74
CA MET A 30 -23.20 -23.74 -12.14
C MET A 30 -22.69 -24.58 -10.96
N GLY A 31 -22.74 -24.02 -9.75
CA GLY A 31 -22.28 -24.66 -8.52
C GLY A 31 -20.81 -24.41 -8.18
N GLU A 32 -20.46 -24.64 -6.93
CA GLU A 32 -19.14 -24.39 -6.34
C GLU A 32 -17.97 -25.03 -7.11
N LYS A 33 -18.17 -26.23 -7.64
CA LYS A 33 -17.16 -26.94 -8.44
C LYS A 33 -16.70 -26.12 -9.66
N PHE A 34 -17.63 -25.42 -10.29
CA PHE A 34 -17.31 -24.55 -11.42
C PHE A 34 -16.70 -23.23 -10.98
N ALA A 35 -17.18 -22.65 -9.86
CA ALA A 35 -16.58 -21.45 -9.30
C ALA A 35 -15.10 -21.67 -8.94
N LYS A 36 -14.74 -22.80 -8.40
CA LYS A 36 -13.35 -23.17 -8.12
C LYS A 36 -12.46 -23.24 -9.36
N ARG A 37 -13.01 -23.41 -10.55
CA ARG A 37 -12.26 -23.36 -11.83
C ARG A 37 -11.79 -21.97 -12.24
N MET A 38 -12.16 -20.93 -11.48
CA MET A 38 -11.54 -19.62 -11.62
C MET A 38 -10.05 -19.64 -11.23
N SER A 39 -9.66 -20.55 -10.33
CA SER A 39 -8.25 -20.85 -10.05
C SER A 39 -7.75 -22.01 -10.92
N PRO A 40 -6.54 -21.94 -11.49
CA PRO A 40 -5.93 -23.06 -12.23
C PRO A 40 -5.74 -24.29 -11.35
N TRP A 41 -5.62 -24.12 -10.03
CA TRP A 41 -5.44 -25.22 -9.07
C TRP A 41 -6.74 -25.64 -8.38
N GLY A 42 -7.86 -25.01 -8.74
CA GLY A 42 -9.16 -25.29 -8.13
C GLY A 42 -9.27 -24.82 -6.68
N ILE A 43 -8.40 -23.92 -6.25
CA ILE A 43 -8.35 -23.38 -4.89
C ILE A 43 -8.72 -21.91 -4.91
N CYS A 44 -9.94 -21.61 -4.44
CA CYS A 44 -10.42 -20.26 -4.26
C CYS A 44 -10.76 -20.05 -2.78
N ARG A 45 -10.08 -19.16 -2.09
CA ARG A 45 -10.31 -18.86 -0.68
C ARG A 45 -11.17 -17.62 -0.56
N ARG A 46 -12.29 -17.74 0.13
CA ARG A 46 -13.16 -16.62 0.45
C ARG A 46 -12.67 -16.00 1.75
N ASN A 47 -12.34 -14.72 1.72
CA ASN A 47 -11.91 -13.94 2.86
C ASN A 47 -12.91 -12.82 3.10
N GLU A 48 -13.19 -12.53 4.36
CA GLU A 48 -13.99 -11.38 4.76
C GLU A 48 -13.07 -10.31 5.33
N ILE A 49 -13.12 -9.12 4.76
CA ILE A 49 -12.34 -7.97 5.19
C ILE A 49 -13.26 -6.83 5.59
N THR A 50 -12.90 -6.08 6.62
CA THR A 50 -13.68 -4.93 7.06
C THR A 50 -13.07 -3.65 6.53
N ILE A 51 -13.81 -2.90 5.70
CA ILE A 51 -13.41 -1.60 5.17
C ILE A 51 -14.40 -0.56 5.68
N GLN A 52 -13.90 0.45 6.39
CA GLN A 52 -14.72 1.51 6.98
C GLN A 52 -15.90 0.97 7.80
N GLY A 53 -15.68 -0.11 8.57
CA GLY A 53 -16.71 -0.74 9.39
C GLY A 53 -17.71 -1.61 8.63
N ARG A 54 -17.57 -1.79 7.31
CA ARG A 54 -18.44 -2.65 6.49
C ARG A 54 -17.70 -3.93 6.09
N PRO A 55 -18.32 -5.11 6.26
CA PRO A 55 -17.76 -6.36 5.79
C PRO A 55 -17.79 -6.40 4.25
N ASN A 56 -16.68 -6.78 3.65
CA ASN A 56 -16.55 -7.01 2.22
C ASN A 56 -15.97 -8.40 1.99
N ILE A 57 -16.40 -9.04 0.93
CA ILE A 57 -15.92 -10.36 0.54
C ILE A 57 -14.90 -10.19 -0.58
N VAL A 58 -13.72 -10.77 -0.39
CA VAL A 58 -12.68 -10.87 -1.41
C VAL A 58 -12.32 -12.33 -1.63
N TYR A 59 -11.81 -12.64 -2.79
CA TYR A 59 -11.39 -13.99 -3.13
C TYR A 59 -9.91 -14.02 -3.48
N ASP A 60 -9.19 -14.96 -2.85
CA ASP A 60 -7.83 -15.33 -3.23
C ASP A 60 -7.92 -16.52 -4.21
N LEU A 61 -7.51 -16.28 -5.43
CA LEU A 61 -7.50 -17.24 -6.51
C LEU A 61 -6.10 -17.85 -6.60
N ALA A 62 -5.87 -19.01 -6.00
CA ALA A 62 -4.54 -19.61 -6.00
C ALA A 62 -4.02 -19.82 -7.42
N GLY A 63 -2.79 -19.35 -7.68
CA GLY A 63 -2.16 -19.38 -9.00
C GLY A 63 -2.46 -18.17 -9.90
N ILE A 64 -3.25 -17.21 -9.43
CA ILE A 64 -3.54 -15.97 -10.15
C ILE A 64 -3.30 -14.80 -9.19
N SER A 65 -2.55 -13.81 -9.63
CA SER A 65 -2.37 -12.56 -8.87
C SER A 65 -3.43 -11.54 -9.30
N VAL A 66 -4.28 -11.12 -8.38
CA VAL A 66 -5.21 -10.01 -8.61
C VAL A 66 -4.49 -8.71 -8.25
N ILE A 67 -4.33 -7.82 -9.20
CA ILE A 67 -3.71 -6.51 -9.03
C ILE A 67 -4.75 -5.44 -9.36
N ASP A 68 -5.41 -4.92 -8.34
CA ASP A 68 -6.43 -3.88 -8.54
C ASP A 68 -5.78 -2.56 -8.95
N TYR A 69 -6.12 -2.07 -10.15
CA TYR A 69 -5.52 -0.85 -10.70
C TYR A 69 -5.88 0.40 -9.89
N LEU A 70 -7.08 0.44 -9.31
CA LEU A 70 -7.47 1.51 -8.40
C LEU A 70 -6.55 1.58 -7.17
N ASP A 71 -6.19 0.42 -6.63
CA ASP A 71 -5.29 0.33 -5.48
C ASP A 71 -3.85 0.72 -5.85
N LEU A 72 -3.38 0.30 -7.03
CA LEU A 72 -2.08 0.76 -7.54
C LEU A 72 -2.05 2.27 -7.71
N TYR A 73 -3.10 2.84 -8.30
CA TYR A 73 -3.21 4.28 -8.50
C TYR A 73 -3.18 5.04 -7.17
N LYS A 74 -4.00 4.63 -6.19
CA LYS A 74 -4.06 5.28 -4.87
C LYS A 74 -2.77 5.20 -4.07
N LYS A 75 -2.04 4.08 -4.19
CA LYS A 75 -0.83 3.80 -3.39
C LYS A 75 0.46 4.25 -4.08
N SER A 76 0.38 4.64 -5.34
CA SER A 76 1.55 5.10 -6.09
C SER A 76 1.96 6.51 -5.64
N PRO A 77 3.23 6.74 -5.28
CA PRO A 77 3.72 8.08 -4.97
C PRO A 77 3.82 8.97 -6.22
N ALA A 78 3.75 8.39 -7.41
CA ALA A 78 3.80 9.13 -8.67
C ALA A 78 2.44 9.73 -9.08
N THR A 79 1.35 9.29 -8.46
CA THR A 79 0.00 9.77 -8.77
C THR A 79 -0.43 10.82 -7.74
N PRO A 80 -0.99 11.95 -8.17
CA PRO A 80 -1.47 12.97 -7.25
C PRO A 80 -2.71 12.49 -6.50
N ASN A 81 -2.92 13.03 -5.30
CA ASN A 81 -4.16 12.80 -4.57
C ASN A 81 -5.32 13.46 -5.32
N GLN A 82 -6.42 12.75 -5.50
CA GLN A 82 -7.56 13.15 -6.31
C GLN A 82 -8.80 13.39 -5.43
N GLU A 83 -9.68 14.29 -5.86
CA GLU A 83 -10.96 14.53 -5.21
C GLU A 83 -11.90 13.31 -5.31
N SER A 84 -11.77 12.55 -6.41
CA SER A 84 -12.55 11.34 -6.66
C SER A 84 -11.70 10.27 -7.33
N PHE A 85 -11.86 9.03 -6.87
CA PHE A 85 -11.21 7.85 -7.46
C PHE A 85 -12.16 7.04 -8.36
N ARG A 86 -13.21 7.65 -8.89
CA ARG A 86 -14.05 7.03 -9.92
C ARG A 86 -13.28 6.96 -11.23
N LEU A 87 -13.41 5.86 -11.96
CA LEU A 87 -12.70 5.67 -13.23
C LEU A 87 -12.94 6.83 -14.21
N ASP A 88 -14.18 7.33 -14.30
CA ASP A 88 -14.51 8.46 -15.17
C ASP A 88 -13.72 9.73 -14.83
N HIS A 89 -13.61 10.03 -13.54
CA HIS A 89 -12.83 11.19 -13.06
C HIS A 89 -11.33 11.02 -13.36
N ILE A 90 -10.78 9.87 -13.03
CA ILE A 90 -9.35 9.60 -13.25
C ILE A 90 -9.01 9.55 -14.74
N ALA A 91 -9.86 8.92 -15.55
CA ALA A 91 -9.68 8.91 -17.00
C ALA A 91 -9.73 10.33 -17.61
N MET A 92 -10.61 11.18 -17.09
CA MET A 92 -10.66 12.58 -17.53
C MET A 92 -9.39 13.35 -17.12
N MET A 93 -8.91 13.17 -15.89
CA MET A 93 -7.72 13.86 -15.40
C MET A 93 -6.44 13.37 -16.08
N GLU A 94 -6.31 12.06 -16.26
CA GLU A 94 -5.10 11.45 -16.81
C GLU A 94 -5.07 11.41 -18.36
N LEU A 95 -6.19 11.08 -18.97
CA LEU A 95 -6.28 10.84 -20.42
C LEU A 95 -7.02 11.92 -21.19
N GLY A 96 -7.75 12.83 -20.49
CA GLY A 96 -8.69 13.77 -21.12
C GLY A 96 -9.92 13.09 -21.72
N GLN A 97 -10.22 11.86 -21.32
CA GLN A 97 -11.30 11.03 -21.86
C GLN A 97 -12.32 10.71 -20.78
N LYS A 98 -13.57 10.52 -21.21
CA LYS A 98 -14.68 10.13 -20.33
C LYS A 98 -15.25 8.78 -20.75
N LYS A 99 -15.96 8.17 -19.82
CA LYS A 99 -16.81 7.02 -20.11
C LYS A 99 -17.92 7.37 -21.13
N LEU A 100 -18.49 6.36 -21.73
CA LEU A 100 -19.70 6.57 -22.56
C LEU A 100 -20.83 7.12 -21.69
N ASP A 101 -21.49 8.16 -22.16
CA ASP A 101 -22.63 8.74 -21.49
C ASP A 101 -23.87 7.82 -21.59
N HIS A 102 -24.51 7.60 -20.47
CA HIS A 102 -25.76 6.83 -20.34
C HIS A 102 -26.81 7.59 -19.52
N SER A 103 -26.65 8.89 -19.36
CA SER A 103 -27.58 9.78 -18.62
C SER A 103 -28.98 9.83 -19.21
N GLU A 104 -29.18 9.36 -20.44
CA GLU A 104 -30.48 9.22 -21.11
C GLU A 104 -31.38 8.13 -20.49
N TYR A 105 -30.84 7.29 -19.58
CA TYR A 105 -31.59 6.21 -18.93
C TYR A 105 -31.71 6.50 -17.43
N ASP A 106 -32.97 6.38 -16.92
CA ASP A 106 -33.26 6.64 -15.50
C ASP A 106 -32.56 5.65 -14.55
N THR A 107 -32.42 4.40 -14.98
CA THR A 107 -31.79 3.34 -14.20
C THR A 107 -30.79 2.54 -15.05
N PHE A 108 -29.80 1.97 -14.37
CA PHE A 108 -28.84 1.07 -15.02
C PHE A 108 -29.54 -0.18 -15.61
N ARG A 109 -30.67 -0.59 -15.02
CA ARG A 109 -31.50 -1.67 -15.53
C ARG A 109 -32.15 -1.29 -16.86
N ASP A 110 -32.69 -0.07 -16.97
CA ASP A 110 -33.23 0.43 -18.23
C ASP A 110 -32.17 0.52 -19.31
N PHE A 111 -30.96 0.91 -18.95
CA PHE A 111 -29.86 0.98 -19.88
C PHE A 111 -29.58 -0.37 -20.55
N TYR A 112 -29.34 -1.43 -19.77
CA TYR A 112 -29.02 -2.74 -20.37
C TYR A 112 -30.24 -3.46 -20.98
N THR A 113 -31.48 -3.12 -20.58
CA THR A 113 -32.68 -3.73 -21.19
C THR A 113 -33.13 -3.04 -22.46
N LYS A 114 -32.98 -1.72 -22.55
CA LYS A 114 -33.43 -0.92 -23.69
C LYS A 114 -32.37 -0.82 -24.80
N ASN A 115 -31.07 -0.82 -24.44
CA ASN A 115 -30.00 -0.70 -25.41
C ASN A 115 -28.80 -1.60 -25.03
N TRP A 116 -28.96 -2.89 -25.28
CA TRP A 116 -27.96 -3.89 -24.96
C TRP A 116 -26.61 -3.65 -25.65
N GLN A 117 -26.61 -3.23 -26.91
CA GLN A 117 -25.37 -2.98 -27.64
C GLN A 117 -24.57 -1.84 -27.00
N LYS A 118 -25.22 -0.70 -26.74
CA LYS A 118 -24.55 0.43 -26.08
C LYS A 118 -24.05 0.06 -24.67
N PHE A 119 -24.75 -0.83 -23.98
CA PHE A 119 -24.29 -1.35 -22.69
C PHE A 119 -23.04 -2.20 -22.81
N VAL A 120 -22.93 -3.04 -23.86
CA VAL A 120 -21.70 -3.79 -24.14
C VAL A 120 -20.56 -2.85 -24.50
N ASP A 121 -20.80 -1.87 -25.36
CA ASP A 121 -19.82 -0.86 -25.76
C ASP A 121 -19.33 -0.05 -24.55
N TYR A 122 -20.24 0.30 -23.65
CA TYR A 122 -19.88 0.94 -22.37
C TYR A 122 -18.89 0.09 -21.56
N ASN A 123 -19.13 -1.21 -21.47
CA ASN A 123 -18.28 -2.12 -20.72
C ASN A 123 -16.90 -2.28 -21.39
N VAL A 124 -16.85 -2.31 -22.73
CA VAL A 124 -15.61 -2.35 -23.50
C VAL A 124 -14.78 -1.10 -23.26
N VAL A 125 -15.43 0.09 -23.30
CA VAL A 125 -14.74 1.36 -23.04
C VAL A 125 -14.18 1.43 -21.62
N ASP A 126 -14.88 0.89 -20.61
CA ASP A 126 -14.36 0.83 -19.24
C ASP A 126 -13.05 0.02 -19.16
N VAL A 127 -12.95 -1.09 -19.87
CA VAL A 127 -11.72 -1.89 -19.94
C VAL A 127 -10.62 -1.15 -20.70
N GLU A 128 -10.94 -0.57 -21.86
CA GLU A 128 -9.99 0.21 -22.66
C GLU A 128 -9.43 1.43 -21.91
N LEU A 129 -10.22 2.08 -21.08
CA LEU A 129 -9.72 3.19 -20.26
C LEU A 129 -8.66 2.73 -19.27
N VAL A 130 -8.81 1.56 -18.66
CA VAL A 130 -7.79 1.01 -17.75
C VAL A 130 -6.52 0.66 -18.51
N ASP A 131 -6.65 0.07 -19.70
CA ASP A 131 -5.52 -0.26 -20.58
C ASP A 131 -4.74 1.00 -20.98
N ARG A 132 -5.45 2.06 -21.40
CA ARG A 132 -4.84 3.37 -21.72
C ARG A 132 -4.21 4.06 -20.53
N LEU A 133 -4.79 3.90 -19.33
CA LEU A 133 -4.17 4.38 -18.09
C LEU A 133 -2.85 3.66 -17.84
N GLU A 134 -2.80 2.33 -18.03
CA GLU A 134 -1.57 1.57 -17.90
C GLU A 134 -0.54 1.98 -18.96
N ASP A 135 -0.96 2.20 -20.20
CA ASP A 135 -0.06 2.68 -21.27
C ASP A 135 0.63 3.99 -20.90
N LYS A 136 -0.08 4.88 -20.23
CA LYS A 136 0.46 6.17 -19.78
C LYS A 136 1.26 6.07 -18.48
N LEU A 137 0.72 5.41 -17.48
CA LEU A 137 1.23 5.46 -16.10
C LEU A 137 2.22 4.35 -15.76
N LYS A 138 2.15 3.21 -16.48
CA LYS A 138 3.04 2.06 -16.30
C LYS A 138 3.11 1.53 -14.85
N LEU A 139 1.97 1.52 -14.16
CA LEU A 139 1.91 1.11 -12.75
C LEU A 139 2.05 -0.40 -12.58
N ILE A 140 1.54 -1.20 -13.53
CA ILE A 140 1.70 -2.67 -13.53
C ILE A 140 3.16 -3.01 -13.83
N ASP A 141 3.77 -2.37 -14.83
CA ASP A 141 5.18 -2.54 -15.14
C ASP A 141 6.05 -2.23 -13.92
N LEU A 142 5.75 -1.12 -13.21
CA LEU A 142 6.43 -0.76 -11.98
C LEU A 142 6.22 -1.80 -10.87
N CYS A 143 5.00 -2.32 -10.74
CA CYS A 143 4.67 -3.38 -9.78
C CYS A 143 5.48 -4.64 -10.08
N CYS A 144 5.54 -5.08 -11.34
CA CYS A 144 6.30 -6.24 -11.76
C CYS A 144 7.81 -6.06 -11.51
N THR A 145 8.35 -4.88 -11.81
CA THR A 145 9.76 -4.56 -11.56
C THR A 145 10.08 -4.64 -10.07
N ARG A 146 9.25 -4.03 -9.22
CA ARG A 146 9.42 -4.08 -7.77
C ARG A 146 9.30 -5.50 -7.21
N ALA A 147 8.34 -6.29 -7.72
CA ALA A 147 8.18 -7.68 -7.32
C ALA A 147 9.43 -8.50 -7.63
N TYR A 148 9.99 -8.31 -8.82
CA TYR A 148 11.20 -8.98 -9.27
C TYR A 148 12.42 -8.60 -8.42
N ASP A 149 12.63 -7.31 -8.18
CA ASP A 149 13.76 -6.80 -7.40
C ASP A 149 13.69 -7.24 -5.94
N ALA A 150 12.53 -7.14 -5.32
CA ALA A 150 12.29 -7.54 -3.94
C ALA A 150 12.15 -9.06 -3.76
N LYS A 151 11.91 -9.82 -4.85
CA LYS A 151 11.61 -11.27 -4.86
C LYS A 151 10.38 -11.62 -4.03
N ILE A 152 9.30 -10.93 -4.29
CA ILE A 152 7.99 -11.10 -3.65
C ILE A 152 6.92 -11.36 -4.71
N ASN A 153 5.73 -11.80 -4.27
CA ASN A 153 4.59 -11.92 -5.16
C ASN A 153 4.07 -10.53 -5.60
N PHE A 154 3.50 -10.45 -6.78
CA PHE A 154 2.93 -9.21 -7.32
C PHE A 154 1.90 -8.59 -6.38
N SER A 155 1.04 -9.39 -5.76
CA SER A 155 0.04 -8.93 -4.79
C SER A 155 0.63 -8.32 -3.52
N ASP A 156 1.88 -8.66 -3.17
CA ASP A 156 2.53 -8.17 -1.96
C ASP A 156 3.25 -6.83 -2.15
N VAL A 157 3.48 -6.40 -3.39
CA VAL A 157 4.18 -5.13 -3.72
C VAL A 157 3.46 -3.91 -3.13
N ALA A 158 2.13 -3.94 -3.05
CA ALA A 158 1.34 -2.87 -2.47
C ALA A 158 1.53 -2.71 -0.94
N PHE A 159 2.16 -3.71 -0.28
CA PHE A 159 2.43 -3.71 1.16
C PHE A 159 3.89 -3.37 1.44
N GLN A 160 4.17 -2.12 1.78
CA GLN A 160 5.53 -1.63 2.02
C GLN A 160 6.30 -2.48 3.03
N VAL A 161 5.67 -2.88 4.14
CA VAL A 161 6.32 -3.69 5.18
C VAL A 161 6.79 -5.03 4.63
N ARG A 162 5.95 -5.74 3.86
CA ARG A 162 6.31 -7.02 3.24
C ARG A 162 7.46 -6.88 2.24
N THR A 163 7.44 -5.81 1.47
CA THR A 163 8.50 -5.50 0.51
C THR A 163 9.83 -5.29 1.22
N TRP A 164 9.85 -4.47 2.26
CA TRP A 164 11.06 -4.23 3.05
C TRP A 164 11.54 -5.49 3.79
N ASP A 165 10.64 -6.24 4.40
CA ASP A 165 10.99 -7.52 5.06
C ASP A 165 11.68 -8.46 4.06
N ALA A 166 11.19 -8.57 2.83
CA ALA A 166 11.80 -9.42 1.81
C ALA A 166 13.15 -8.90 1.32
N ILE A 167 13.29 -7.58 1.10
CA ILE A 167 14.57 -6.97 0.71
C ILE A 167 15.63 -7.20 1.78
N ILE A 168 15.31 -6.93 3.04
CA ILE A 168 16.21 -7.13 4.18
C ILE A 168 16.56 -8.61 4.32
N TYR A 169 15.55 -9.50 4.23
CA TYR A 169 15.81 -10.95 4.26
C TYR A 169 16.77 -11.39 3.18
N ASN A 170 16.57 -10.98 1.93
CA ASN A 170 17.43 -11.34 0.82
C ASN A 170 18.84 -10.78 0.97
N TYR A 171 18.98 -9.57 1.52
CA TYR A 171 20.27 -8.96 1.82
C TYR A 171 21.03 -9.73 2.91
N LEU A 172 20.38 -10.05 4.02
CA LEU A 172 20.98 -10.78 5.14
C LEU A 172 21.31 -12.23 4.75
N LYS A 173 20.45 -12.88 3.97
CA LYS A 173 20.71 -14.22 3.43
C LYS A 173 21.99 -14.27 2.60
N LYS A 174 22.25 -13.25 1.76
CA LYS A 174 23.52 -13.16 1.00
C LYS A 174 24.74 -13.05 1.91
N LYS A 175 24.57 -12.54 3.12
CA LYS A 175 25.62 -12.42 4.14
C LYS A 175 25.70 -13.63 5.09
N ASN A 176 24.90 -14.66 4.87
CA ASN A 176 24.73 -15.82 5.77
C ASN A 176 24.30 -15.45 7.19
N ILE A 177 23.52 -14.37 7.31
CA ILE A 177 22.92 -13.92 8.58
C ILE A 177 21.51 -14.43 8.65
N VAL A 178 21.17 -15.14 9.72
CA VAL A 178 19.82 -15.65 9.99
C VAL A 178 19.03 -14.60 10.76
N ILE A 179 17.83 -14.26 10.27
CA ILE A 179 16.90 -13.40 10.99
C ILE A 179 16.24 -14.22 12.10
N PRO A 180 16.23 -13.74 13.36
CA PRO A 180 15.53 -14.42 14.44
C PRO A 180 14.02 -14.53 14.15
N GLN A 181 13.41 -15.60 14.64
CA GLN A 181 11.98 -15.81 14.49
C GLN A 181 11.20 -14.70 15.20
N LYS A 182 10.19 -14.14 14.54
CA LYS A 182 9.30 -13.16 15.15
C LYS A 182 8.55 -13.80 16.33
N GLU A 183 8.82 -13.34 17.53
CA GLU A 183 8.01 -13.67 18.69
C GLU A 183 6.67 -12.94 18.60
N ARG A 184 5.58 -13.69 18.83
CA ARG A 184 4.24 -13.09 18.97
C ARG A 184 4.09 -12.54 20.38
N ASN A 185 4.65 -11.38 20.63
CA ASN A 185 4.40 -10.67 21.89
C ASN A 185 2.96 -10.13 21.87
N SER A 186 2.24 -10.31 22.96
CA SER A 186 0.96 -9.64 23.16
C SER A 186 1.23 -8.12 23.18
N LYS A 187 0.40 -7.35 22.47
CA LYS A 187 0.52 -5.88 22.43
C LYS A 187 -0.04 -5.23 23.72
N ASP A 188 0.23 -5.81 24.88
CA ASP A 188 -0.32 -5.32 26.13
C ASP A 188 0.47 -4.11 26.68
N ASP A 189 1.74 -3.96 26.26
CA ASP A 189 2.54 -2.80 26.62
C ASP A 189 2.30 -1.64 25.66
N LYS A 190 1.58 -0.63 26.14
CA LYS A 190 1.42 0.64 25.44
C LYS A 190 2.65 1.50 25.72
N TYR A 191 3.43 1.76 24.68
CA TYR A 191 4.48 2.78 24.78
C TYR A 191 3.86 4.17 24.88
N ALA A 192 4.41 5.01 25.74
CA ALA A 192 4.07 6.43 25.74
C ALA A 192 4.45 7.02 24.36
N GLY A 193 3.51 7.65 23.71
CA GLY A 193 3.75 8.35 22.45
C GLY A 193 4.65 9.58 22.65
N ALA A 194 5.06 10.20 21.55
CA ALA A 194 5.79 11.46 21.58
C ALA A 194 4.94 12.54 22.26
N TYR A 195 5.61 13.47 22.95
CA TYR A 195 4.93 14.63 23.51
C TYR A 195 4.31 15.48 22.40
N VAL A 196 3.02 15.71 22.48
CA VAL A 196 2.27 16.60 21.60
C VAL A 196 1.72 17.73 22.46
N LYS A 197 2.14 18.96 22.15
CA LYS A 197 1.64 20.14 22.84
C LYS A 197 0.20 20.43 22.40
N ASP A 198 -0.71 20.57 23.36
CA ASP A 198 -2.09 20.94 23.06
C ASP A 198 -2.17 22.32 22.39
N PRO A 199 -2.91 22.43 21.27
CA PRO A 199 -3.09 23.72 20.62
C PRO A 199 -3.92 24.64 21.51
N LYS A 200 -3.53 25.91 21.56
CA LYS A 200 -4.37 26.96 22.16
C LYS A 200 -5.29 27.49 21.08
N PRO A 201 -6.62 27.25 21.12
CA PRO A 201 -7.54 27.76 20.12
C PRO A 201 -7.53 29.30 20.11
N GLY A 202 -7.46 29.89 18.93
CA GLY A 202 -7.42 31.35 18.79
C GLY A 202 -7.13 31.77 17.37
N ARG A 203 -7.27 33.06 17.10
CA ARG A 203 -6.82 33.67 15.86
C ARG A 203 -5.40 34.22 16.10
N TYR A 204 -4.49 33.83 15.22
CA TYR A 204 -3.10 34.22 15.26
C TYR A 204 -2.73 34.90 13.95
N ASP A 205 -2.04 36.03 14.04
CA ASP A 205 -1.46 36.70 12.89
C ASP A 205 0.01 36.24 12.72
N TRP A 206 0.49 36.24 11.49
CA TRP A 206 1.88 35.87 11.16
C TRP A 206 2.28 34.44 11.61
N VAL A 207 1.44 33.47 11.30
CA VAL A 207 1.74 32.06 11.59
C VAL A 207 2.76 31.51 10.60
N VAL A 208 3.85 30.94 11.14
CA VAL A 208 4.86 30.22 10.36
C VAL A 208 4.85 28.77 10.78
N SER A 209 4.75 27.87 9.83
CA SER A 209 4.80 26.42 10.05
C SER A 209 6.14 25.87 9.58
N PHE A 210 6.81 25.13 10.45
CA PHE A 210 8.04 24.41 10.12
C PHE A 210 7.79 22.91 10.26
N ASP A 211 8.30 22.14 9.32
CA ASP A 211 8.35 20.68 9.39
C ASP A 211 9.79 20.20 9.23
N LEU A 212 10.17 19.23 10.06
CA LEU A 212 11.48 18.60 9.99
C LEU A 212 11.40 17.38 9.08
N ASN A 213 11.86 17.56 7.86
CA ASN A 213 11.82 16.48 6.87
C ASN A 213 12.55 15.23 7.39
N SER A 214 11.82 14.09 7.38
CA SER A 214 12.36 12.78 7.79
C SER A 214 13.00 12.77 9.20
N LEU A 215 12.40 13.44 10.17
CA LEU A 215 12.94 13.60 11.53
C LEU A 215 13.40 12.28 12.16
N TYR A 216 12.53 11.26 12.19
CA TYR A 216 12.88 9.97 12.80
C TYR A 216 14.05 9.25 12.09
N PRO A 217 14.07 9.09 10.77
CA PRO A 217 15.21 8.54 10.07
C PRO A 217 16.52 9.27 10.35
N HIS A 218 16.50 10.61 10.39
CA HIS A 218 17.70 11.39 10.67
C HIS A 218 18.19 11.21 12.12
N LEU A 219 17.27 11.14 13.08
CA LEU A 219 17.66 10.84 14.48
C LEU A 219 18.22 9.44 14.64
N ILE A 220 17.65 8.44 13.97
CA ILE A 220 18.16 7.08 13.97
C ILE A 220 19.59 7.04 13.42
N MET A 221 19.85 7.72 12.31
CA MET A 221 21.18 7.80 11.70
C MET A 221 22.15 8.59 12.58
N GLN A 222 21.73 9.76 13.08
CA GLN A 222 22.57 10.67 13.87
C GLN A 222 23.02 10.02 15.19
N TYR A 223 22.12 9.32 15.85
CA TYR A 223 22.37 8.70 17.14
C TYR A 223 22.66 7.19 17.08
N ASN A 224 22.80 6.64 15.87
CA ASN A 224 23.03 5.22 15.61
C ASN A 224 22.10 4.30 16.44
N ILE A 225 20.80 4.64 16.44
CA ILE A 225 19.78 3.90 17.19
C ILE A 225 19.50 2.57 16.47
N SER A 226 19.87 1.46 17.09
CA SER A 226 19.65 0.12 16.58
C SER A 226 19.47 -0.88 17.72
N PRO A 227 18.97 -2.10 17.45
CA PRO A 227 18.90 -3.15 18.48
C PRO A 227 20.25 -3.49 19.09
N GLU A 228 21.33 -3.40 18.30
CA GLU A 228 22.69 -3.70 18.75
C GLU A 228 23.26 -2.61 19.67
N THR A 229 22.73 -1.40 19.61
CA THR A 229 23.16 -0.29 20.46
C THR A 229 22.30 -0.13 21.71
N LEU A 230 21.30 -1.01 21.91
CA LEU A 230 20.44 -1.01 23.10
C LEU A 230 21.27 -1.44 24.32
N GLN A 231 21.23 -0.60 25.36
CA GLN A 231 21.90 -0.88 26.63
C GLN A 231 20.93 -1.55 27.61
N ASP A 232 21.37 -2.59 28.31
CA ASP A 232 20.56 -3.29 29.32
C ASP A 232 20.19 -2.42 30.52
N LYS A 233 21.00 -1.41 30.80
CA LYS A 233 20.79 -0.51 31.94
C LYS A 233 20.78 0.93 31.47
N LYS A 234 19.76 1.67 31.90
CA LYS A 234 19.70 3.12 31.71
C LYS A 234 20.86 3.78 32.45
N HIS A 235 21.63 4.63 31.74
CA HIS A 235 22.68 5.40 32.40
C HIS A 235 22.09 6.29 33.50
N PRO A 236 22.66 6.32 34.71
CA PRO A 236 22.06 7.05 35.87
C PRO A 236 21.81 8.54 35.63
N SER A 237 22.66 9.15 34.78
CA SER A 237 22.54 10.56 34.40
C SER A 237 21.68 10.81 33.18
N ALA A 238 21.17 9.77 32.50
CA ALA A 238 20.29 9.91 31.34
C ALA A 238 18.88 10.24 31.79
N SER A 239 18.48 11.51 31.71
CA SER A 239 17.09 11.95 31.92
C SER A 239 16.68 12.95 30.85
N VAL A 240 15.38 12.99 30.56
CA VAL A 240 14.79 13.94 29.61
C VAL A 240 15.03 15.38 30.07
N ASP A 241 14.94 15.63 31.39
CA ASP A 241 15.14 16.95 31.95
C ASP A 241 16.57 17.47 31.75
N ARG A 242 17.58 16.59 31.90
CA ARG A 242 18.98 16.96 31.61
C ARG A 242 19.23 17.17 30.13
N MET A 243 18.56 16.42 29.27
CA MET A 243 18.62 16.65 27.83
C MET A 243 18.01 18.01 27.44
N LEU A 244 16.93 18.40 28.09
CA LEU A 244 16.24 19.68 27.86
C LEU A 244 17.03 20.86 28.46
N SER A 245 17.76 20.67 29.58
CA SER A 245 18.60 21.69 30.21
C SER A 245 19.96 21.91 29.51
N GLN A 246 20.27 21.14 28.48
CA GLN A 246 21.54 21.18 27.75
C GLN A 246 22.77 20.88 28.63
N GLU A 247 22.58 20.27 29.79
CA GLU A 247 23.70 19.83 30.63
C GLU A 247 24.33 18.57 30.04
N ASP A 248 25.47 18.74 29.38
CA ASP A 248 26.46 17.71 28.96
C ASP A 248 25.99 16.33 28.50
N THR A 249 24.92 16.30 27.72
CA THR A 249 24.39 15.03 27.25
C THR A 249 25.23 14.40 26.15
N PHE A 250 25.97 15.19 25.37
CA PHE A 250 26.72 14.69 24.23
C PHE A 250 27.96 13.85 24.64
N GLU A 251 28.71 14.28 25.66
CA GLU A 251 29.86 13.52 26.16
C GLU A 251 29.43 12.22 26.86
N LEU A 252 28.29 12.23 27.56
CA LEU A 252 27.74 11.06 28.24
C LEU A 252 27.29 9.94 27.29
N TYR A 253 26.94 10.28 26.05
CA TYR A 253 26.50 9.32 25.04
C TYR A 253 27.56 9.01 24.00
N LYS A 254 28.75 9.62 24.11
CA LYS A 254 29.85 9.44 23.16
C LYS A 254 30.27 7.97 23.05
N ASP A 255 30.29 7.26 24.17
CA ASP A 255 30.62 5.84 24.21
C ASP A 255 29.46 4.91 23.85
N CYS A 256 28.21 5.41 23.94
CA CYS A 256 27.00 4.68 23.58
C CYS A 256 26.57 4.92 22.12
N LEU A 257 27.07 5.98 21.51
CA LEU A 257 26.73 6.40 20.17
C LEU A 257 27.95 6.24 19.27
N LEU A 258 28.09 5.05 18.65
CA LEU A 258 29.05 4.88 17.57
C LEU A 258 28.66 5.80 16.40
N TYR A 259 29.23 6.97 16.41
CA TYR A 259 29.10 7.98 15.39
C TYR A 259 29.90 7.57 14.16
N THR A 260 29.25 6.99 13.15
CA THR A 260 29.94 6.62 11.91
C THR A 260 29.14 6.85 10.65
N SER A 261 28.06 7.60 10.70
CA SER A 261 27.33 7.90 9.47
C SER A 261 27.47 9.39 9.13
N PRO A 262 28.16 9.73 8.03
CA PRO A 262 28.13 11.11 7.53
C PRO A 262 26.69 11.49 7.17
N SER A 263 26.30 12.70 7.53
CA SER A 263 25.00 13.23 7.13
C SER A 263 24.83 13.14 5.61
N PRO A 264 23.67 12.71 5.08
CA PRO A 264 23.45 12.71 3.64
C PRO A 264 23.64 14.07 2.95
N ARG A 265 23.70 15.15 3.72
CA ARG A 265 23.98 16.49 3.23
C ARG A 265 25.49 16.80 3.03
N ASP A 266 26.36 16.02 3.64
CA ASP A 266 27.81 16.26 3.53
C ASP A 266 28.41 15.72 2.22
N GLY A 267 27.64 14.95 1.44
CA GLY A 267 28.03 14.42 0.13
C GLY A 267 27.72 15.31 -1.07
N THR A 268 27.09 16.44 -0.87
CA THR A 268 26.79 17.42 -1.93
C THR A 268 27.52 18.74 -1.70
N LYS A 269 28.81 18.70 -1.95
CA LYS A 269 29.60 19.90 -2.30
C LYS A 269 30.22 19.69 -3.65
#